data_3701a23e56486a894eea9561bbf931ff
#
_entry.id   3701a23e56486a894eea9561bbf931ff
#
_cell.length_a   1.000
_cell.length_b   1.000
_cell.length_c   1.000
_cell.angle_alpha   90.00
_cell.angle_beta   90.00
_cell.angle_gamma   90.00
#
_symmetry.space_group_name_H-M   'P 1'
#
loop_
_entity.id
_entity.type
_entity.pdbx_description
1 polymer ?
#
loop_
_entity_poly.entity_id
_entity_poly.type
_entity_poly.pdbx_seq_one_letter_code
_entity_poly.pdbx_strand_id
1 'polypeptide(L)'
;SSTDPLLSLEYHRQFTHSLIFIPFGGLICALFLFVVLKKISPFNFKKTWVYCTLGYGTHGLIDACTSYGTLLFWPFSDMRIAWNNISIIDPLFTLPLILLIVLATIKKKNIYSKIALAWTVTYLTLGVYLHNMAINVGKEIAEQRGHNVNRIKAKPSFGNLILWKTIYESD
;
A
#
# COMPACT_ATOMS: atom_id res chain seq x y z
N SER A 1 -25.58 8.32 3.85
CA SER A 1 -24.85 7.26 3.12
C SER A 1 -25.41 7.21 1.71
N SER A 2 -24.66 7.66 0.70
CA SER A 2 -25.09 7.54 -0.69
C SER A 2 -25.09 6.05 -1.05
N THR A 3 -26.17 5.57 -1.61
CA THR A 3 -26.34 4.20 -2.10
C THR A 3 -25.67 3.97 -3.46
N ASP A 4 -24.91 4.96 -3.95
CA ASP A 4 -24.19 4.90 -5.22
C ASP A 4 -22.79 4.28 -4.99
N PRO A 5 -22.52 3.07 -5.53
CA PRO A 5 -21.21 2.41 -5.40
C PRO A 5 -20.06 3.20 -6.02
N LEU A 6 -20.33 4.01 -7.06
CA LEU A 6 -19.32 4.84 -7.74
C LEU A 6 -18.89 6.00 -6.85
N LEU A 7 -19.84 6.67 -6.19
CA LEU A 7 -19.53 7.70 -5.19
C LEU A 7 -18.75 7.15 -4.01
N SER A 8 -19.07 5.96 -3.53
CA SER A 8 -18.31 5.29 -2.47
C SER A 8 -16.87 5.03 -2.87
N LEU A 9 -16.62 4.60 -4.11
CA LEU A 9 -15.28 4.41 -4.67
C LEU A 9 -14.54 5.74 -4.85
N GLU A 10 -15.24 6.79 -5.24
CA GLU A 10 -14.66 8.12 -5.45
C GLU A 10 -14.20 8.73 -4.13
N TYR A 11 -14.97 8.58 -3.04
CA TYR A 11 -14.61 9.05 -1.70
C TYR A 11 -13.62 8.15 -0.97
N HIS A 12 -13.36 6.94 -1.46
CA HIS A 12 -12.42 6.02 -0.86
C HIS A 12 -10.97 6.43 -1.17
N ARG A 13 -10.12 6.50 -0.15
CA ARG A 13 -8.69 6.87 -0.27
C ARG A 13 -8.45 8.24 -0.93
N GLN A 14 -9.21 9.25 -0.48
CA GLN A 14 -9.04 10.64 -0.91
C GLN A 14 -7.88 11.34 -0.18
N PHE A 15 -8.09 12.61 0.19
CA PHE A 15 -7.10 13.52 0.77
C PHE A 15 -6.38 12.96 2.00
N THR A 16 -7.03 12.08 2.78
CA THR A 16 -6.41 11.46 3.96
C THR A 16 -5.18 10.60 3.65
N HIS A 17 -5.01 10.14 2.40
CA HIS A 17 -3.85 9.36 1.96
C HIS A 17 -2.84 10.21 1.18
N SER A 18 -3.08 11.52 1.06
CA SER A 18 -2.16 12.42 0.36
C SER A 18 -0.91 12.70 1.18
N LEU A 19 0.21 12.95 0.50
CA LEU A 19 1.49 13.27 1.13
C LEU A 19 1.39 14.50 2.03
N ILE A 20 0.60 15.50 1.64
CA ILE A 20 0.42 16.72 2.43
C ILE A 20 -0.35 16.47 3.73
N PHE A 21 -1.22 15.46 3.76
CA PHE A 21 -2.02 15.13 4.94
C PHE A 21 -1.24 14.26 5.96
N ILE A 22 -0.15 13.63 5.56
CA ILE A 22 0.65 12.72 6.43
C ILE A 22 1.02 13.37 7.78
N PRO A 23 1.60 14.58 7.85
CA PRO A 23 1.95 15.18 9.14
C PRO A 23 0.72 15.49 10.02
N PHE A 24 -0.41 15.85 9.40
CA PHE A 24 -1.67 16.12 10.12
C PHE A 24 -2.32 14.84 10.63
N GLY A 25 -2.41 13.80 9.77
CA GLY A 25 -2.90 12.48 10.17
C GLY A 25 -2.03 11.87 11.27
N GLY A 26 -0.70 11.98 11.13
CA GLY A 26 0.24 11.57 12.16
C GLY A 26 0.07 12.34 13.48
N LEU A 27 -0.26 13.64 13.43
CA LEU A 27 -0.54 14.46 14.62
C LEU A 27 -1.82 13.99 15.33
N ILE A 28 -2.88 13.75 14.58
CA ILE A 28 -4.16 13.24 15.13
C ILE A 28 -3.93 11.90 15.83
N CYS A 29 -3.25 10.96 15.15
CA CYS A 29 -2.90 9.66 15.74
C CYS A 29 -2.02 9.82 16.98
N ALA A 30 -1.05 10.74 16.95
CA ALA A 30 -0.16 10.99 18.08
C ALA A 30 -0.88 11.56 19.29
N LEU A 31 -1.80 12.50 19.09
CA LEU A 31 -2.63 13.07 20.18
C LEU A 31 -3.43 11.96 20.87
N PHE A 32 -4.10 11.12 20.08
CA PHE A 32 -4.88 9.98 20.60
C PHE A 32 -3.98 9.00 21.37
N LEU A 33 -2.92 8.51 20.74
CA LEU A 33 -2.03 7.51 21.35
C LEU A 33 -1.27 8.05 22.55
N PHE A 34 -0.86 9.33 22.53
CA PHE A 34 -0.15 9.93 23.65
C PHE A 34 -1.04 9.98 24.90
N VAL A 35 -2.33 10.36 24.75
CA VAL A 35 -3.29 10.35 25.85
C VAL A 35 -3.51 8.95 26.39
N VAL A 36 -3.76 7.97 25.51
CA VAL A 36 -4.05 6.58 25.88
C VAL A 36 -2.84 5.90 26.52
N LEU A 37 -1.64 6.11 25.96
CA LEU A 37 -0.43 5.41 26.37
C LEU A 37 0.45 6.21 27.35
N LYS A 38 0.05 7.40 27.78
CA LYS A 38 0.84 8.30 28.64
C LYS A 38 1.42 7.62 29.88
N LYS A 39 0.68 6.67 30.45
CA LYS A 39 1.11 5.96 31.67
C LYS A 39 2.05 4.77 31.40
N ILE A 40 2.11 4.29 30.15
CA ILE A 40 2.79 3.04 29.78
C ILE A 40 3.99 3.33 28.88
N SER A 41 3.90 4.37 28.05
CA SER A 41 4.93 4.70 27.06
C SER A 41 6.00 5.63 27.67
N PRO A 42 7.31 5.30 27.48
CA PRO A 42 8.41 6.15 27.90
C PRO A 42 8.65 7.33 26.93
N PHE A 43 7.87 7.43 25.85
CA PHE A 43 8.08 8.44 24.82
C PHE A 43 7.43 9.77 25.18
N ASN A 44 8.13 10.86 24.88
CA ASN A 44 7.54 12.20 24.89
C ASN A 44 6.67 12.40 23.64
N PHE A 45 5.83 13.45 23.68
CA PHE A 45 4.89 13.74 22.57
C PHE A 45 5.57 13.87 21.21
N LYS A 46 6.74 14.55 21.14
CA LYS A 46 7.48 14.73 19.87
C LYS A 46 7.88 13.39 19.24
N LYS A 47 8.39 12.44 20.03
CA LYS A 47 8.74 11.10 19.55
C LYS A 47 7.49 10.33 19.09
N THR A 48 6.40 10.38 19.87
CA THR A 48 5.13 9.77 19.49
C THR A 48 4.63 10.32 18.17
N TRP A 49 4.67 11.65 17.98
CA TRP A 49 4.27 12.28 16.73
C TRP A 49 5.12 11.83 15.54
N VAL A 50 6.45 11.79 15.67
CA VAL A 50 7.33 11.32 14.60
C VAL A 50 7.00 9.87 14.20
N TYR A 51 6.84 8.97 15.17
CA TYR A 51 6.50 7.58 14.86
C TYR A 51 5.12 7.42 14.25
N CYS A 52 4.13 8.15 14.72
CA CYS A 52 2.79 8.16 14.13
C CYS A 52 2.81 8.71 12.70
N THR A 53 3.58 9.76 12.44
CA THR A 53 3.71 10.35 11.10
C THR A 53 4.39 9.39 10.14
N LEU A 54 5.45 8.69 10.57
CA LEU A 54 6.11 7.66 9.76
C LEU A 54 5.15 6.49 9.46
N GLY A 55 4.45 5.99 10.48
CA GLY A 55 3.46 4.92 10.31
C GLY A 55 2.30 5.33 9.39
N TYR A 56 1.80 6.55 9.55
CA TYR A 56 0.73 7.08 8.70
C TYR A 56 1.20 7.24 7.24
N GLY A 57 2.43 7.72 7.04
CA GLY A 57 3.02 7.88 5.71
C GLY A 57 3.24 6.55 5.00
N THR A 58 3.72 5.52 5.71
CA THR A 58 3.88 4.18 5.12
C THR A 58 2.54 3.57 4.71
N HIS A 59 1.45 3.83 5.44
CA HIS A 59 0.11 3.37 5.08
C HIS A 59 -0.34 3.90 3.71
N GLY A 60 -0.25 5.21 3.48
CA GLY A 60 -0.61 5.82 2.20
C GLY A 60 0.23 5.32 1.02
N LEU A 61 1.55 5.08 1.24
CA LEU A 61 2.44 4.53 0.22
C LEU A 61 2.12 3.06 -0.10
N ILE A 62 1.85 2.22 0.91
CA ILE A 62 1.46 0.82 0.69
C ILE A 62 0.13 0.75 -0.05
N ASP A 63 -0.82 1.64 0.25
CA ASP A 63 -2.08 1.73 -0.47
C ASP A 63 -1.90 2.08 -1.95
N ALA A 64 -0.94 2.94 -2.29
CA ALA A 64 -0.58 3.24 -3.67
C ALA A 64 0.01 2.02 -4.40
N CYS A 65 0.62 1.06 -3.70
CA CYS A 65 1.09 -0.20 -4.28
C CYS A 65 -0.05 -1.14 -4.68
N THR A 66 -1.28 -0.91 -4.18
CA THR A 66 -2.45 -1.73 -4.50
C THR A 66 -3.15 -1.27 -5.77
N SER A 67 -4.26 -1.94 -6.13
CA SER A 67 -4.99 -1.70 -7.39
C SER A 67 -6.15 -0.70 -7.30
N TYR A 68 -6.49 -0.20 -6.10
CA TYR A 68 -7.59 0.77 -5.96
C TYR A 68 -7.20 2.20 -6.35
N GLY A 69 -5.94 2.54 -6.17
CA GLY A 69 -5.42 3.88 -6.36
C GLY A 69 -5.69 4.83 -5.20
N THR A 70 -4.76 5.72 -4.96
CA THR A 70 -4.80 6.78 -3.94
C THR A 70 -4.53 8.14 -4.56
N LEU A 71 -5.14 9.19 -4.04
CA LEU A 71 -4.86 10.58 -4.41
C LEU A 71 -3.60 11.08 -3.69
N LEU A 72 -2.45 10.49 -4.02
CA LEU A 72 -1.19 10.71 -3.30
C LEU A 72 -0.74 12.18 -3.37
N PHE A 73 -0.98 12.85 -4.49
CA PHE A 73 -0.55 14.24 -4.74
C PHE A 73 -1.65 15.30 -4.56
N TRP A 74 -2.78 14.90 -3.98
CA TRP A 74 -3.82 15.89 -3.65
C TRP A 74 -3.26 16.96 -2.68
N PRO A 75 -3.57 18.26 -2.79
CA PRO A 75 -4.53 18.91 -3.72
C PRO A 75 -3.95 19.35 -5.07
N PHE A 76 -2.68 19.06 -5.35
CA PHE A 76 -2.00 19.50 -6.57
C PHE A 76 -2.39 18.68 -7.81
N SER A 77 -2.88 17.47 -7.62
CA SER A 77 -3.30 16.57 -8.70
C SER A 77 -4.37 15.60 -8.21
N ASP A 78 -5.42 15.45 -9.04
CA ASP A 78 -6.49 14.47 -8.82
C ASP A 78 -6.16 13.10 -9.44
N MET A 79 -4.91 12.90 -9.89
CA MET A 79 -4.47 11.64 -10.46
C MET A 79 -4.39 10.54 -9.38
N ARG A 80 -5.15 9.46 -9.59
CA ARG A 80 -5.09 8.27 -8.73
C ARG A 80 -3.89 7.41 -9.09
N ILE A 81 -2.99 7.22 -8.14
CA ILE A 81 -1.81 6.39 -8.28
C ILE A 81 -2.14 4.97 -7.81
N ALA A 82 -2.04 4.02 -8.72
CA ALA A 82 -2.19 2.59 -8.47
C ALA A 82 -1.06 1.85 -9.17
N TRP A 83 -0.03 1.48 -8.42
CA TRP A 83 1.12 0.77 -9.00
C TRP A 83 0.83 -0.70 -9.27
N ASN A 84 -0.25 -1.25 -8.72
CA ASN A 84 -0.69 -2.64 -8.93
C ASN A 84 0.39 -3.69 -8.60
N ASN A 85 1.24 -3.42 -7.63
CA ASN A 85 2.37 -4.29 -7.29
C ASN A 85 1.99 -5.41 -6.32
N ILE A 86 0.97 -5.17 -5.47
CA ILE A 86 0.50 -6.12 -4.46
C ILE A 86 -1.03 -6.19 -4.45
N SER A 87 -1.54 -7.32 -3.98
CA SER A 87 -2.97 -7.48 -3.70
C SER A 87 -3.39 -6.62 -2.51
N ILE A 88 -4.65 -6.19 -2.48
CA ILE A 88 -5.22 -5.37 -1.40
C ILE A 88 -5.20 -6.12 -0.07
N ILE A 89 -5.54 -7.40 -0.11
CA ILE A 89 -5.42 -8.32 1.02
C ILE A 89 -4.46 -9.42 0.56
N ASP A 90 -3.29 -9.46 1.15
CA ASP A 90 -2.25 -10.42 0.84
C ASP A 90 -1.76 -11.11 2.12
N PRO A 91 -2.25 -12.34 2.40
CA PRO A 91 -1.85 -13.07 3.59
C PRO A 91 -0.36 -13.38 3.64
N LEU A 92 0.29 -13.65 2.50
CA LEU A 92 1.73 -13.92 2.41
C LEU A 92 2.55 -12.69 2.80
N PHE A 93 2.06 -11.48 2.50
CA PHE A 93 2.68 -10.25 2.95
C PHE A 93 2.41 -9.98 4.43
N THR A 94 1.15 -10.09 4.83
CA THR A 94 0.65 -9.58 6.11
C THR A 94 0.98 -10.50 7.30
N LEU A 95 0.83 -11.83 7.15
CA LEU A 95 1.03 -12.77 8.27
C LEU A 95 2.48 -12.80 8.77
N PRO A 96 3.52 -12.88 7.91
CA PRO A 96 4.90 -12.79 8.36
C PRO A 96 5.22 -11.45 9.04
N LEU A 97 4.66 -10.34 8.55
CA LEU A 97 4.84 -9.02 9.17
C LEU A 97 4.25 -8.97 10.58
N ILE A 98 3.01 -9.43 10.76
CA ILE A 98 2.37 -9.49 12.07
C ILE A 98 3.22 -10.35 13.02
N LEU A 99 3.64 -11.53 12.59
CA LEU A 99 4.47 -12.43 13.39
C LEU A 99 5.78 -11.74 13.82
N LEU A 100 6.49 -11.11 12.89
CA LEU A 100 7.75 -10.43 13.15
C LEU A 100 7.59 -9.23 14.10
N ILE A 101 6.50 -8.47 13.96
CA ILE A 101 6.18 -7.34 14.85
C ILE A 101 5.87 -7.87 16.26
N VAL A 102 5.07 -8.93 16.38
CA VAL A 102 4.77 -9.55 17.66
C VAL A 102 6.05 -10.10 18.31
N LEU A 103 6.91 -10.77 17.56
CA LEU A 103 8.20 -11.25 18.07
C LEU A 103 9.13 -10.11 18.49
N ALA A 104 9.14 -8.98 17.76
CA ALA A 104 9.92 -7.81 18.13
C ALA A 104 9.47 -7.22 19.46
N THR A 105 8.16 -7.16 19.70
CA THR A 105 7.60 -6.63 20.95
C THR A 105 7.82 -7.56 22.14
N ILE A 106 7.62 -8.87 21.97
CA ILE A 106 7.78 -9.87 23.03
C ILE A 106 9.25 -10.07 23.39
N LYS A 107 10.10 -10.28 22.38
CA LYS A 107 11.53 -10.56 22.57
C LYS A 107 12.37 -9.32 22.82
N LYS A 108 11.82 -8.11 22.56
CA LYS A 108 12.52 -6.82 22.68
C LYS A 108 13.85 -6.77 21.92
N LYS A 109 13.93 -7.47 20.78
CA LYS A 109 15.14 -7.54 19.93
C LYS A 109 14.88 -6.85 18.59
N ASN A 110 15.70 -5.88 18.25
CA ASN A 110 15.62 -5.10 17.00
C ASN A 110 15.80 -5.94 15.73
N ILE A 111 16.37 -7.14 15.84
CA ILE A 111 16.56 -8.01 14.68
C ILE A 111 15.24 -8.37 13.99
N TYR A 112 14.16 -8.61 14.75
CA TYR A 112 12.86 -8.93 14.18
C TYR A 112 12.27 -7.75 13.38
N SER A 113 12.45 -6.50 13.85
CA SER A 113 12.03 -5.31 13.12
C SER A 113 12.85 -5.11 11.83
N LYS A 114 14.15 -5.42 11.85
CA LYS A 114 15.00 -5.37 10.65
C LYS A 114 14.59 -6.44 9.63
N ILE A 115 14.26 -7.66 10.09
CA ILE A 115 13.76 -8.73 9.22
C ILE A 115 12.38 -8.34 8.65
N ALA A 116 11.49 -7.73 9.44
CA ALA A 116 10.20 -7.25 8.96
C ALA A 116 10.36 -6.19 7.85
N LEU A 117 11.30 -5.24 8.03
CA LEU A 117 11.60 -4.25 7.01
C LEU A 117 12.20 -4.90 5.75
N ALA A 118 13.15 -5.80 5.89
CA ALA A 118 13.73 -6.54 4.77
C ALA A 118 12.67 -7.34 4.02
N TRP A 119 11.78 -8.04 4.74
CA TRP A 119 10.63 -8.73 4.16
C TRP A 119 9.74 -7.80 3.34
N THR A 120 9.37 -6.64 3.90
CA THR A 120 8.54 -5.64 3.22
C THR A 120 9.19 -5.19 1.91
N VAL A 121 10.48 -4.80 1.96
CA VAL A 121 11.20 -4.32 0.76
C VAL A 121 11.30 -5.44 -0.29
N THR A 122 11.69 -6.65 0.11
CA THR A 122 11.81 -7.80 -0.80
C THR A 122 10.47 -8.14 -1.44
N TYR A 123 9.39 -8.18 -0.66
CA TYR A 123 8.07 -8.52 -1.17
C TYR A 123 7.52 -7.48 -2.14
N LEU A 124 7.69 -6.18 -1.84
CA LEU A 124 7.29 -5.10 -2.75
C LEU A 124 8.13 -5.11 -4.04
N THR A 125 9.43 -5.37 -3.95
CA THR A 125 10.31 -5.49 -5.12
C THR A 125 9.91 -6.68 -5.99
N LEU A 126 9.60 -7.82 -5.39
CA LEU A 126 9.07 -8.99 -6.08
C LEU A 126 7.76 -8.65 -6.78
N GLY A 127 6.86 -7.91 -6.13
CA GLY A 127 5.60 -7.44 -6.72
C GLY A 127 5.82 -6.60 -7.98
N VAL A 128 6.78 -5.66 -7.95
CA VAL A 128 7.17 -4.86 -9.12
C VAL A 128 7.69 -5.75 -10.25
N TYR A 129 8.55 -6.70 -9.93
CA TYR A 129 9.11 -7.64 -10.93
C TYR A 129 8.01 -8.48 -11.60
N LEU A 130 7.13 -9.07 -10.80
CA LEU A 130 6.03 -9.91 -11.30
C LEU A 130 4.99 -9.09 -12.09
N HIS A 131 4.73 -7.85 -11.68
CA HIS A 131 3.87 -6.92 -12.42
C HIS A 131 4.41 -6.67 -13.85
N ASN A 132 5.70 -6.35 -13.97
CA ASN A 132 6.34 -6.13 -15.26
C ASN A 132 6.35 -7.41 -16.12
N MET A 133 6.59 -8.56 -15.52
CA MET A 133 6.50 -9.85 -16.20
C MET A 133 5.08 -10.11 -16.73
N ALA A 134 4.05 -9.86 -15.92
CA ALA A 134 2.65 -10.02 -16.32
C ALA A 134 2.26 -9.08 -17.48
N ILE A 135 2.77 -7.85 -17.50
CA ILE A 135 2.57 -6.92 -18.63
C ILE A 135 3.22 -7.47 -19.91
N ASN A 136 4.46 -7.97 -19.83
CA ASN A 136 5.16 -8.49 -21.00
C ASN A 136 4.45 -9.72 -21.58
N VAL A 137 4.07 -10.68 -20.74
CA VAL A 137 3.28 -11.85 -21.16
C VAL A 137 1.94 -11.42 -21.79
N GLY A 138 1.28 -10.40 -21.21
CA GLY A 138 0.04 -9.85 -21.77
C GLY A 138 0.22 -9.23 -23.16
N LYS A 139 1.35 -8.56 -23.42
CA LYS A 139 1.70 -8.03 -24.75
C LYS A 139 1.95 -9.16 -25.76
N GLU A 140 2.74 -10.16 -25.39
CA GLU A 140 3.02 -11.33 -26.24
C GLU A 140 1.74 -12.04 -26.65
N ILE A 141 0.79 -12.26 -25.72
CA ILE A 141 -0.51 -12.87 -26.02
C ILE A 141 -1.33 -12.00 -26.97
N ALA A 142 -1.31 -10.69 -26.82
CA ALA A 142 -2.04 -9.79 -27.72
C ALA A 142 -1.44 -9.80 -29.12
N GLU A 143 -0.11 -9.76 -29.25
CA GLU A 143 0.61 -9.86 -30.52
C GLU A 143 0.33 -11.20 -31.25
N GLN A 144 0.34 -12.33 -30.53
CA GLN A 144 -0.03 -13.64 -31.08
C GLN A 144 -1.47 -13.69 -31.64
N ARG A 145 -2.36 -12.84 -31.10
CA ARG A 145 -3.75 -12.69 -31.59
C ARG A 145 -3.89 -11.68 -32.71
N GLY A 146 -2.79 -11.03 -33.13
CA GLY A 146 -2.81 -9.98 -34.15
C GLY A 146 -3.42 -8.67 -33.69
N HIS A 147 -3.49 -8.42 -32.36
CA HIS A 147 -4.04 -7.21 -31.79
C HIS A 147 -2.93 -6.16 -31.59
N ASN A 148 -3.19 -4.94 -32.06
CA ASN A 148 -2.36 -3.78 -31.70
C ASN A 148 -2.75 -3.26 -30.33
N VAL A 149 -1.81 -3.30 -29.38
CA VAL A 149 -2.06 -2.90 -27.98
C VAL A 149 -1.84 -1.41 -27.83
N ASN A 150 -2.91 -0.63 -27.64
CA ASN A 150 -2.84 0.79 -27.33
C ASN A 150 -2.56 1.02 -25.85
N ARG A 151 -3.16 0.21 -24.98
CA ARG A 151 -3.03 0.32 -23.53
C ARG A 151 -3.10 -1.05 -22.88
N ILE A 152 -2.21 -1.29 -21.91
CA ILE A 152 -2.21 -2.53 -21.13
C ILE A 152 -2.05 -2.24 -19.64
N LYS A 153 -2.75 -2.99 -18.82
CA LYS A 153 -2.63 -2.98 -17.36
C LYS A 153 -2.61 -4.41 -16.83
N ALA A 154 -1.76 -4.65 -15.84
CA ALA A 154 -1.75 -5.89 -15.07
C ALA A 154 -2.17 -5.60 -13.63
N LYS A 155 -2.93 -6.50 -13.02
CA LYS A 155 -3.35 -6.42 -11.61
C LYS A 155 -3.16 -7.79 -10.97
N PRO A 156 -2.61 -7.85 -9.73
CA PRO A 156 -2.53 -9.11 -9.01
C PRO A 156 -3.94 -9.60 -8.63
N SER A 157 -4.13 -10.90 -8.60
CA SER A 157 -5.36 -11.50 -8.11
C SER A 157 -5.47 -11.35 -6.61
N PHE A 158 -6.69 -11.50 -6.08
CA PHE A 158 -6.94 -11.39 -4.66
C PHE A 158 -6.12 -12.40 -3.86
N GLY A 159 -5.44 -11.93 -2.83
CA GLY A 159 -4.75 -12.76 -1.85
C GLY A 159 -3.39 -13.33 -2.28
N ASN A 160 -2.85 -12.99 -3.45
CA ASN A 160 -1.57 -13.53 -3.89
C ASN A 160 -0.87 -12.70 -4.98
N LEU A 161 0.42 -12.99 -5.19
CA LEU A 161 1.24 -12.44 -6.28
C LEU A 161 1.50 -13.44 -7.43
N ILE A 162 0.90 -14.62 -7.40
CA ILE A 162 1.18 -15.69 -8.39
C ILE A 162 0.30 -15.52 -9.61
N LEU A 163 -0.99 -15.22 -9.39
CA LEU A 163 -1.96 -15.05 -10.46
C LEU A 163 -2.14 -13.57 -10.77
N TRP A 164 -2.07 -13.24 -12.06
CA TRP A 164 -2.22 -11.89 -12.57
C TRP A 164 -3.33 -11.82 -13.60
N LYS A 165 -4.09 -10.73 -13.58
CA LYS A 165 -5.07 -10.39 -14.59
C LYS A 165 -4.51 -9.25 -15.44
N THR A 166 -4.30 -9.52 -16.72
CA THR A 166 -3.94 -8.51 -17.72
C THR A 166 -5.18 -8.08 -18.51
N ILE A 167 -5.30 -6.79 -18.73
CA ILE A 167 -6.38 -6.17 -19.52
C ILE A 167 -5.70 -5.23 -20.50
N TYR A 168 -6.03 -5.35 -21.78
CA TYR A 168 -5.52 -4.45 -22.82
C TYR A 168 -6.66 -3.93 -23.70
N GLU A 169 -6.42 -2.76 -24.28
CA GLU A 169 -7.24 -2.14 -25.30
C GLU A 169 -6.54 -2.32 -26.64
N SER A 170 -7.25 -2.81 -27.63
CA SER A 170 -6.82 -2.90 -29.03
C SER A 170 -7.84 -2.24 -29.93
N ASP A 171 -7.39 -1.72 -31.07
CA ASP A 171 -8.24 -1.26 -32.15
C ASP A 171 -9.00 -2.40 -32.81
#